data_55b08d69c98a97335c64bcaedfedaff9
#
_entry.id   55b08d69c98a97335c64bcaedfedaff9
#
_cell.length_a   1.000
_cell.length_b   1.000
_cell.length_c   1.000
_cell.angle_alpha   90.00
_cell.angle_beta   90.00
_cell.angle_gamma   90.00
#
_symmetry.space_group_name_H-M   'P 1'
#
loop_
_entity.id
_entity.type
_entity.pdbx_description
1 polymer ?
#
loop_
_entity_poly.entity_id
_entity_poly.type
_entity_poly.pdbx_seq_one_letter_code
_entity_poly.pdbx_strand_id
1 'polypeptide(L)'
;MPESLPNELHSAVSLGILLLASLVGGIAADVVRIPKVTAYLLAGMLVGPSVLHAINHEHIQNFEPFTKLAMALVLLELGCRFPLARLRPILKRALWLGVGEMSATFALVTLAIWLFSGNPAMAVLLGALALATAPATTVLVLKESRSEGPVTELASVLVALNNIVAIVSFELLFLVARMLSDETVVSFWSQLGRLTADLGGACLLGMCGGLFIGYFSGLLNRRRWLVMVLAVAILMLGLCETWHLPYMLSFLIAGVMLVNTSESAPDLLSEQEKIAGLLVVVFFAVHGAELQLSAFLTAGLLGGVYITARSAGKLLGANWAARARGEPANVRRYLGNCLLAQAGAAIALATLAAERWPGLGDQLQTIILGSVVFFEIIGPVLIRQSVLQAGEVPLAHAITHNTVT
;
A
#
# COMPACT_ATOMS: atom_id res chain seq x y z
N MET A 1 34.29 -35.48 -11.26
CA MET A 1 33.06 -34.87 -10.80
C MET A 1 33.03 -33.49 -11.41
N PRO A 2 32.07 -33.11 -12.26
CA PRO A 2 31.98 -31.73 -12.69
C PRO A 2 31.61 -30.88 -11.51
N GLU A 3 32.42 -29.84 -11.26
CA GLU A 3 32.15 -28.79 -10.30
C GLU A 3 30.72 -28.26 -10.55
N SER A 4 29.87 -28.36 -9.52
CA SER A 4 28.55 -27.72 -9.54
C SER A 4 28.76 -26.25 -9.91
N LEU A 5 28.10 -25.80 -10.97
CA LEU A 5 27.95 -24.38 -11.29
C LEU A 5 27.66 -23.62 -10.01
N PRO A 6 28.27 -22.44 -9.81
CA PRO A 6 27.99 -21.64 -8.62
C PRO A 6 26.49 -21.38 -8.56
N ASN A 7 25.84 -21.97 -7.56
CA ASN A 7 24.38 -21.98 -7.40
C ASN A 7 23.83 -20.62 -6.91
N GLU A 8 24.67 -19.60 -6.91
CA GLU A 8 24.31 -18.26 -6.45
C GLU A 8 24.51 -17.25 -7.56
N LEU A 9 23.41 -16.98 -8.27
CA LEU A 9 23.36 -15.79 -9.12
C LEU A 9 23.67 -14.57 -8.23
N HIS A 10 24.62 -13.74 -8.65
CA HIS A 10 24.92 -12.50 -7.94
C HIS A 10 23.67 -11.61 -7.90
N SER A 11 23.39 -10.91 -6.78
CA SER A 11 22.18 -10.07 -6.60
C SER A 11 21.97 -9.09 -7.76
N ALA A 12 23.06 -8.56 -8.35
CA ALA A 12 22.97 -7.68 -9.52
C ALA A 12 22.38 -8.38 -10.76
N VAL A 13 22.67 -9.67 -10.98
CA VAL A 13 22.10 -10.46 -12.09
C VAL A 13 20.60 -10.66 -11.83
N SER A 14 20.21 -10.97 -10.60
CA SER A 14 18.81 -11.12 -10.20
C SER A 14 18.01 -9.83 -10.42
N LEU A 15 18.59 -8.67 -10.06
CA LEU A 15 17.97 -7.37 -10.35
C LEU A 15 17.84 -7.11 -11.85
N GLY A 16 18.88 -7.45 -12.63
CA GLY A 16 18.85 -7.34 -14.08
C GLY A 16 17.73 -8.18 -14.71
N ILE A 17 17.57 -9.43 -14.26
CA ILE A 17 16.48 -10.32 -14.71
C ILE A 17 15.11 -9.73 -14.36
N LEU A 18 14.92 -9.22 -13.13
CA LEU A 18 13.69 -8.57 -12.70
C LEU A 18 13.33 -7.37 -13.58
N LEU A 19 14.30 -6.50 -13.84
CA LEU A 19 14.10 -5.31 -14.67
C LEU A 19 13.78 -5.66 -16.12
N LEU A 20 14.48 -6.64 -16.71
CA LEU A 20 14.21 -7.11 -18.08
C LEU A 20 12.84 -7.77 -18.19
N ALA A 21 12.49 -8.64 -17.25
CA ALA A 21 11.16 -9.25 -17.20
C ALA A 21 10.06 -8.19 -17.07
N SER A 22 10.28 -7.18 -16.22
CA SER A 22 9.35 -6.06 -16.02
C SER A 22 9.23 -5.19 -17.27
N LEU A 23 10.33 -4.94 -17.98
CA LEU A 23 10.32 -4.22 -19.26
C LEU A 23 9.45 -4.95 -20.29
N VAL A 24 9.67 -6.25 -20.46
CA VAL A 24 8.86 -7.09 -21.36
C VAL A 24 7.40 -7.12 -20.92
N GLY A 25 7.15 -7.29 -19.62
CA GLY A 25 5.81 -7.23 -19.04
C GLY A 25 5.11 -5.90 -19.29
N GLY A 26 5.83 -4.79 -19.12
CA GLY A 26 5.32 -3.44 -19.38
C GLY A 26 4.93 -3.22 -20.85
N ILE A 27 5.74 -3.73 -21.80
CA ILE A 27 5.42 -3.70 -23.24
C ILE A 27 4.18 -4.56 -23.52
N ALA A 28 4.09 -5.75 -22.94
CA ALA A 28 2.93 -6.62 -23.08
C ALA A 28 1.66 -5.98 -22.49
N ALA A 29 1.78 -5.26 -21.37
CA ALA A 29 0.67 -4.54 -20.74
C ALA A 29 0.04 -3.49 -21.67
N ASP A 30 0.85 -2.77 -22.43
CA ASP A 30 0.37 -1.79 -23.41
C ASP A 30 -0.47 -2.48 -24.52
N VAL A 31 -0.07 -3.70 -24.95
CA VAL A 31 -0.82 -4.50 -25.95
C VAL A 31 -2.11 -5.06 -25.38
N VAL A 32 -2.07 -5.64 -24.16
CA VAL A 32 -3.23 -6.28 -23.52
C VAL A 32 -4.15 -5.25 -22.83
N ARG A 33 -3.69 -4.01 -22.71
CA ARG A 33 -4.43 -2.89 -22.08
C ARG A 33 -4.68 -3.08 -20.58
N ILE A 34 -3.75 -3.69 -19.86
CA ILE A 34 -3.75 -3.76 -18.41
C ILE A 34 -2.84 -2.69 -17.80
N PRO A 35 -3.01 -2.32 -16.51
CA PRO A 35 -2.08 -1.43 -15.83
C PRO A 35 -0.64 -1.98 -15.84
N LYS A 36 0.35 -1.13 -16.08
CA LYS A 36 1.77 -1.54 -16.03
C LYS A 36 2.18 -2.10 -14.68
N VAL A 37 1.60 -1.56 -13.62
CA VAL A 37 1.76 -2.06 -12.25
C VAL A 37 1.43 -3.55 -12.16
N THR A 38 0.29 -3.99 -12.71
CA THR A 38 -0.09 -5.41 -12.74
C THR A 38 0.93 -6.25 -13.52
N ALA A 39 1.41 -5.72 -14.65
CA ALA A 39 2.39 -6.44 -15.45
C ALA A 39 3.74 -6.60 -14.76
N TYR A 40 4.20 -5.58 -14.02
CA TYR A 40 5.44 -5.66 -13.22
C TYR A 40 5.32 -6.67 -12.08
N LEU A 41 4.17 -6.70 -11.38
CA LEU A 41 3.87 -7.71 -10.36
C LEU A 41 3.88 -9.12 -10.96
N LEU A 42 3.19 -9.33 -12.07
CA LEU A 42 3.15 -10.63 -12.73
C LEU A 42 4.52 -11.05 -13.28
N ALA A 43 5.30 -10.13 -13.83
CA ALA A 43 6.66 -10.40 -14.30
C ALA A 43 7.56 -10.80 -13.12
N GLY A 44 7.50 -10.09 -12.01
CA GLY A 44 8.22 -10.45 -10.78
C GLY A 44 7.81 -11.81 -10.25
N MET A 45 6.52 -12.11 -10.16
CA MET A 45 5.99 -13.41 -9.74
C MET A 45 6.46 -14.55 -10.64
N LEU A 46 6.49 -14.33 -11.96
CA LEU A 46 6.94 -15.34 -12.94
C LEU A 46 8.42 -15.68 -12.76
N VAL A 47 9.30 -14.70 -12.61
CA VAL A 47 10.76 -14.97 -12.46
C VAL A 47 11.15 -15.28 -11.02
N GLY A 48 10.26 -15.00 -10.06
CA GLY A 48 10.44 -15.22 -8.64
C GLY A 48 10.42 -16.68 -8.20
N PRO A 49 10.58 -16.91 -6.89
CA PRO A 49 10.62 -18.25 -6.31
C PRO A 49 9.33 -19.06 -6.45
N SER A 50 8.22 -18.40 -6.80
CA SER A 50 6.91 -19.05 -6.88
C SER A 50 6.68 -19.80 -8.20
N VAL A 51 7.35 -19.44 -9.30
CA VAL A 51 7.08 -20.01 -10.64
C VAL A 51 8.34 -20.52 -11.30
N LEU A 52 9.22 -19.65 -11.81
CA LEU A 52 10.42 -20.07 -12.57
C LEU A 52 11.63 -20.34 -11.68
N HIS A 53 11.60 -19.95 -10.41
CA HIS A 53 12.71 -20.08 -9.46
C HIS A 53 14.03 -19.48 -9.99
N ALA A 54 13.93 -18.46 -10.88
CA ALA A 54 15.11 -17.81 -11.46
C ALA A 54 15.82 -16.90 -10.45
N ILE A 55 15.12 -16.51 -9.36
CA ILE A 55 15.63 -15.63 -8.31
C ILE A 55 15.30 -16.26 -6.96
N ASN A 56 16.29 -16.27 -6.05
CA ASN A 56 16.16 -16.84 -4.72
C ASN A 56 15.60 -15.81 -3.71
N HIS A 57 14.98 -16.29 -2.64
CA HIS A 57 14.46 -15.43 -1.56
C HIS A 57 15.52 -14.52 -0.94
N GLU A 58 16.75 -14.99 -0.78
CA GLU A 58 17.85 -14.20 -0.21
C GLU A 58 18.16 -12.96 -1.08
N HIS A 59 18.15 -13.10 -2.40
CA HIS A 59 18.37 -11.98 -3.32
C HIS A 59 17.23 -10.96 -3.25
N ILE A 60 15.99 -11.42 -3.06
CA ILE A 60 14.82 -10.54 -2.93
C ILE A 60 14.95 -9.67 -1.68
N GLN A 61 15.38 -10.24 -0.55
CA GLN A 61 15.60 -9.51 0.70
C GLN A 61 16.65 -8.40 0.56
N ASN A 62 17.68 -8.61 -0.26
CA ASN A 62 18.70 -7.59 -0.54
C ASN A 62 18.12 -6.36 -1.27
N PHE A 63 16.93 -6.47 -1.88
CA PHE A 63 16.26 -5.35 -2.56
C PHE A 63 15.25 -4.61 -1.67
N GLU A 64 15.03 -5.06 -0.44
CA GLU A 64 14.12 -4.43 0.51
C GLU A 64 14.40 -2.92 0.72
N PRO A 65 15.66 -2.44 0.84
CA PRO A 65 15.92 -1.02 0.98
C PRO A 65 15.43 -0.18 -0.21
N PHE A 66 15.52 -0.74 -1.43
CA PHE A 66 15.02 -0.07 -2.64
C PHE A 66 13.50 -0.03 -2.69
N THR A 67 12.83 -1.09 -2.26
CA THR A 67 11.36 -1.13 -2.20
C THR A 67 10.83 -0.18 -1.13
N LYS A 68 11.46 -0.11 0.04
CA LYS A 68 11.13 0.85 1.09
C LYS A 68 11.33 2.29 0.62
N LEU A 69 12.43 2.58 -0.08
CA LEU A 69 12.70 3.91 -0.63
C LEU A 69 11.68 4.29 -1.70
N ALA A 70 11.34 3.37 -2.60
CA ALA A 70 10.30 3.60 -3.60
C ALA A 70 8.96 3.96 -2.96
N MET A 71 8.52 3.16 -1.96
CA MET A 71 7.29 3.42 -1.22
C MET A 71 7.33 4.76 -0.49
N ALA A 72 8.46 5.08 0.16
CA ALA A 72 8.66 6.34 0.86
C ALA A 72 8.49 7.55 -0.06
N LEU A 73 9.08 7.52 -1.26
CA LEU A 73 8.94 8.58 -2.25
C LEU A 73 7.51 8.70 -2.80
N VAL A 74 6.82 7.57 -3.01
CA VAL A 74 5.40 7.56 -3.41
C VAL A 74 4.52 8.18 -2.34
N LEU A 75 4.78 7.88 -1.07
CA LEU A 75 4.03 8.46 0.05
C LEU A 75 4.33 9.94 0.27
N LEU A 76 5.57 10.37 0.06
CA LEU A 76 5.94 11.78 0.06
C LEU A 76 5.16 12.53 -1.03
N GLU A 77 5.13 11.99 -2.26
CA GLU A 77 4.34 12.55 -3.37
C GLU A 77 2.84 12.57 -3.04
N LEU A 78 2.31 11.47 -2.49
CA LEU A 78 0.92 11.41 -2.05
C LEU A 78 0.60 12.50 -1.03
N GLY A 79 1.47 12.70 -0.04
CA GLY A 79 1.32 13.76 0.95
C GLY A 79 1.28 15.15 0.33
N CYS A 80 2.09 15.40 -0.70
CA CYS A 80 2.11 16.67 -1.42
C CYS A 80 0.81 16.96 -2.22
N ARG A 81 -0.03 15.96 -2.45
CA ARG A 81 -1.35 16.17 -3.08
C ARG A 81 -2.38 16.79 -2.13
N PHE A 82 -2.04 16.96 -0.84
CA PHE A 82 -2.95 17.43 0.20
C PHE A 82 -2.53 18.81 0.78
N PRO A 83 -2.61 19.91 -0.01
CA PRO A 83 -2.51 21.24 0.57
C PRO A 83 -3.65 21.44 1.58
N LEU A 84 -3.32 21.90 2.80
CA LEU A 84 -4.27 22.02 3.91
C LEU A 84 -5.53 22.81 3.55
N ALA A 85 -5.41 23.80 2.70
CA ALA A 85 -6.55 24.59 2.21
C ALA A 85 -7.56 23.73 1.42
N ARG A 86 -7.10 22.75 0.65
CA ARG A 86 -7.94 21.82 -0.11
C ARG A 86 -8.31 20.58 0.70
N LEU A 87 -7.49 20.20 1.67
CA LEU A 87 -7.69 18.99 2.47
C LEU A 87 -8.91 19.11 3.39
N ARG A 88 -9.14 20.28 4.03
CA ARG A 88 -10.23 20.47 5.01
C ARG A 88 -11.61 20.04 4.50
N PRO A 89 -12.12 20.51 3.33
CA PRO A 89 -13.43 20.12 2.82
C PRO A 89 -13.47 18.65 2.40
N ILE A 90 -12.39 18.13 1.80
CA ILE A 90 -12.29 16.73 1.35
C ILE A 90 -12.19 15.79 2.56
N LEU A 91 -11.42 16.16 3.58
CA LEU A 91 -11.20 15.33 4.77
C LEU A 91 -12.51 15.03 5.51
N LYS A 92 -13.37 16.04 5.72
CA LYS A 92 -14.70 15.82 6.36
C LYS A 92 -15.55 14.84 5.55
N ARG A 93 -15.48 14.94 4.22
CA ARG A 93 -16.19 14.05 3.31
C ARG A 93 -15.60 12.63 3.34
N ALA A 94 -14.26 12.52 3.26
CA ALA A 94 -13.54 11.26 3.31
C ALA A 94 -13.68 10.56 4.67
N LEU A 95 -13.65 11.29 5.80
CA LEU A 95 -13.87 10.71 7.12
C LEU A 95 -15.24 10.05 7.22
N TRP A 96 -16.31 10.71 6.77
CA TRP A 96 -17.63 10.10 6.78
C TRP A 96 -17.73 8.84 5.92
N LEU A 97 -17.20 8.92 4.69
CA LEU A 97 -17.17 7.77 3.77
C LEU A 97 -16.29 6.65 4.32
N GLY A 98 -15.14 7.01 4.90
CA GLY A 98 -14.21 6.08 5.52
C GLY A 98 -14.82 5.35 6.72
N VAL A 99 -15.48 6.06 7.63
CA VAL A 99 -16.15 5.41 8.77
C VAL A 99 -17.17 4.37 8.28
N GLY A 100 -18.01 4.71 7.31
CA GLY A 100 -19.00 3.78 6.79
C GLY A 100 -18.37 2.58 6.06
N GLU A 101 -17.38 2.82 5.21
CA GLU A 101 -16.66 1.79 4.48
C GLU A 101 -15.88 0.87 5.42
N MET A 102 -15.08 1.45 6.33
CA MET A 102 -14.25 0.69 7.28
C MET A 102 -15.11 -0.11 8.27
N SER A 103 -16.19 0.49 8.81
CA SER A 103 -17.09 -0.22 9.74
C SER A 103 -17.78 -1.41 9.07
N ALA A 104 -18.25 -1.23 7.82
CA ALA A 104 -18.86 -2.32 7.07
C ALA A 104 -17.84 -3.43 6.75
N THR A 105 -16.64 -3.06 6.33
CA THR A 105 -15.55 -4.00 6.04
C THR A 105 -15.16 -4.80 7.29
N PHE A 106 -14.94 -4.10 8.40
CA PHE A 106 -14.61 -4.72 9.68
C PHE A 106 -15.70 -5.69 10.13
N ALA A 107 -16.96 -5.24 10.13
CA ALA A 107 -18.08 -6.05 10.59
C ALA A 107 -18.30 -7.29 9.73
N LEU A 108 -18.26 -7.16 8.40
CA LEU A 108 -18.47 -8.30 7.49
C LEU A 108 -17.33 -9.32 7.57
N VAL A 109 -16.08 -8.87 7.63
CA VAL A 109 -14.94 -9.81 7.74
C VAL A 109 -14.94 -10.48 9.10
N THR A 110 -15.13 -9.72 10.19
CA THR A 110 -15.18 -10.28 11.54
C THR A 110 -16.31 -11.31 11.65
N LEU A 111 -17.52 -10.99 11.20
CA LEU A 111 -18.65 -11.91 11.24
C LEU A 111 -18.39 -13.16 10.40
N ALA A 112 -17.94 -12.99 9.15
CA ALA A 112 -17.69 -14.12 8.25
C ALA A 112 -16.61 -15.04 8.82
N ILE A 113 -15.47 -14.51 9.24
CA ILE A 113 -14.39 -15.32 9.81
C ILE A 113 -14.83 -15.99 11.11
N TRP A 114 -15.57 -15.30 11.97
CA TRP A 114 -16.09 -15.91 13.20
C TRP A 114 -17.02 -17.10 12.93
N LEU A 115 -17.93 -16.97 11.97
CA LEU A 115 -18.86 -18.05 11.59
C LEU A 115 -18.14 -19.29 11.02
N PHE A 116 -17.03 -19.10 10.31
CA PHE A 116 -16.31 -20.21 9.68
C PHE A 116 -15.19 -20.78 10.55
N SER A 117 -14.52 -19.98 11.38
CA SER A 117 -13.40 -20.43 12.22
C SER A 117 -13.82 -20.75 13.66
N GLY A 118 -14.94 -20.17 14.14
CA GLY A 118 -15.32 -20.21 15.55
C GLY A 118 -14.38 -19.46 16.50
N ASN A 119 -13.30 -18.84 15.99
CA ASN A 119 -12.29 -18.19 16.79
C ASN A 119 -12.50 -16.65 16.77
N PRO A 120 -12.95 -16.03 17.88
CA PRO A 120 -13.24 -14.61 17.93
C PRO A 120 -11.97 -13.75 17.83
N ALA A 121 -10.83 -14.20 18.36
CA ALA A 121 -9.56 -13.47 18.25
C ALA A 121 -9.09 -13.38 16.80
N MET A 122 -9.08 -14.50 16.07
CA MET A 122 -8.79 -14.53 14.65
C MET A 122 -9.72 -13.61 13.87
N ALA A 123 -11.01 -13.65 14.16
CA ALA A 123 -12.03 -12.90 13.44
C ALA A 123 -11.84 -11.39 13.57
N VAL A 124 -11.64 -10.86 14.79
CA VAL A 124 -11.47 -9.42 14.99
C VAL A 124 -10.13 -8.92 14.45
N LEU A 125 -9.06 -9.73 14.54
CA LEU A 125 -7.75 -9.37 14.01
C LEU A 125 -7.74 -9.33 12.48
N LEU A 126 -8.34 -10.34 11.81
CA LEU A 126 -8.53 -10.30 10.35
C LEU A 126 -9.46 -9.17 9.91
N GLY A 127 -10.49 -8.85 10.72
CA GLY A 127 -11.32 -7.66 10.51
C GLY A 127 -10.52 -6.36 10.51
N ALA A 128 -9.60 -6.19 11.47
CA ALA A 128 -8.72 -5.03 11.52
C ALA A 128 -7.73 -4.99 10.33
N LEU A 129 -7.12 -6.13 9.99
CA LEU A 129 -6.22 -6.26 8.84
C LEU A 129 -6.93 -5.98 7.50
N ALA A 130 -8.24 -6.27 7.40
CA ALA A 130 -9.04 -6.00 6.22
C ALA A 130 -9.24 -4.51 5.92
N LEU A 131 -9.04 -3.63 6.89
CA LEU A 131 -9.15 -2.18 6.72
C LEU A 131 -8.02 -1.64 5.84
N ALA A 132 -6.82 -2.21 5.93
CA ALA A 132 -5.65 -1.77 5.17
C ALA A 132 -5.90 -1.79 3.66
N THR A 133 -5.42 -0.76 2.98
CA THR A 133 -5.50 -0.59 1.52
C THR A 133 -4.11 -0.26 0.99
N ALA A 134 -3.68 -0.85 -0.12
CA ALA A 134 -2.35 -0.64 -0.69
C ALA A 134 -2.16 0.79 -1.25
N PRO A 135 -1.33 1.64 -0.62
CA PRO A 135 -1.16 3.02 -1.07
C PRO A 135 -0.44 3.11 -2.41
N ALA A 136 0.67 2.38 -2.56
CA ALA A 136 1.46 2.43 -3.79
C ALA A 136 0.64 1.98 -5.00
N THR A 137 0.01 0.82 -4.91
CA THR A 137 -0.81 0.26 -5.99
C THR A 137 -1.90 1.23 -6.40
N THR A 138 -2.67 1.76 -5.43
CA THR A 138 -3.78 2.67 -5.73
C THR A 138 -3.28 3.97 -6.35
N VAL A 139 -2.32 4.66 -5.70
CA VAL A 139 -1.84 5.97 -6.15
C VAL A 139 -1.16 5.90 -7.51
N LEU A 140 -0.36 4.84 -7.74
CA LEU A 140 0.36 4.71 -9.00
C LEU A 140 -0.55 4.35 -10.17
N VAL A 141 -1.59 3.53 -9.97
CA VAL A 141 -2.59 3.27 -11.00
C VAL A 141 -3.39 4.52 -11.33
N LEU A 142 -3.79 5.32 -10.31
CA LEU A 142 -4.45 6.60 -10.51
C LEU A 142 -3.55 7.58 -11.31
N LYS A 143 -2.26 7.62 -10.98
CA LYS A 143 -1.26 8.45 -11.68
C LYS A 143 -1.00 7.96 -13.11
N GLU A 144 -0.80 6.66 -13.32
CA GLU A 144 -0.63 6.04 -14.65
C GLU A 144 -1.85 6.35 -15.55
N SER A 145 -3.05 6.32 -14.97
CA SER A 145 -4.30 6.65 -15.66
C SER A 145 -4.49 8.16 -15.87
N ARG A 146 -3.64 9.01 -15.30
CA ARG A 146 -3.81 10.49 -15.27
C ARG A 146 -5.22 10.88 -14.85
N SER A 147 -5.77 10.17 -13.88
CA SER A 147 -7.14 10.38 -13.44
C SER A 147 -7.26 11.63 -12.56
N GLU A 148 -8.30 12.42 -12.81
CA GLU A 148 -8.64 13.63 -12.06
C GLU A 148 -10.14 13.67 -11.83
N GLY A 149 -10.56 13.78 -10.56
CA GLY A 149 -11.97 13.85 -10.20
C GLY A 149 -12.27 13.37 -8.79
N PRO A 150 -13.56 13.41 -8.39
CA PRO A 150 -13.98 13.14 -7.03
C PRO A 150 -13.69 11.69 -6.56
N VAL A 151 -13.72 10.69 -7.44
CA VAL A 151 -13.36 9.30 -7.08
C VAL A 151 -11.87 9.22 -6.80
N THR A 152 -11.04 9.81 -7.67
CA THR A 152 -9.59 9.86 -7.54
C THR A 152 -9.15 10.56 -6.25
N GLU A 153 -9.71 11.73 -5.96
CA GLU A 153 -9.40 12.50 -4.75
C GLU A 153 -9.79 11.74 -3.49
N LEU A 154 -11.01 11.21 -3.44
CA LEU A 154 -11.50 10.47 -2.28
C LEU A 154 -10.74 9.16 -2.08
N ALA A 155 -10.45 8.41 -3.14
CA ALA A 155 -9.66 7.19 -3.05
C ALA A 155 -8.26 7.47 -2.47
N SER A 156 -7.58 8.52 -2.94
CA SER A 156 -6.26 8.92 -2.44
C SER A 156 -6.26 9.24 -0.94
N VAL A 157 -7.27 9.98 -0.46
CA VAL A 157 -7.40 10.31 0.98
C VAL A 157 -7.77 9.06 1.79
N LEU A 158 -8.73 8.26 1.31
CA LEU A 158 -9.20 7.08 2.03
C LEU A 158 -8.12 6.02 2.17
N VAL A 159 -7.27 5.83 1.17
CA VAL A 159 -6.13 4.90 1.26
C VAL A 159 -5.22 5.26 2.43
N ALA A 160 -4.90 6.55 2.62
CA ALA A 160 -4.10 6.99 3.76
C ALA A 160 -4.83 6.76 5.10
N LEU A 161 -6.11 7.16 5.17
CA LEU A 161 -6.93 6.99 6.38
C LEU A 161 -7.10 5.51 6.75
N ASN A 162 -7.38 4.65 5.77
CA ASN A 162 -7.57 3.21 6.00
C ASN A 162 -6.33 2.57 6.62
N ASN A 163 -5.13 2.96 6.20
CA ASN A 163 -3.90 2.41 6.78
C ASN A 163 -3.65 2.90 8.20
N ILE A 164 -3.89 4.18 8.50
CA ILE A 164 -3.78 4.70 9.86
C ILE A 164 -4.77 3.96 10.78
N VAL A 165 -6.03 3.87 10.36
CA VAL A 165 -7.07 3.18 11.14
C VAL A 165 -6.77 1.68 11.27
N ALA A 166 -6.27 1.03 10.22
CA ALA A 166 -5.88 -0.38 10.28
C ALA A 166 -4.78 -0.63 11.33
N ILE A 167 -3.73 0.19 11.34
CA ILE A 167 -2.63 0.08 12.32
C ILE A 167 -3.18 0.26 13.75
N VAL A 168 -3.91 1.33 13.99
CA VAL A 168 -4.45 1.64 15.32
C VAL A 168 -5.43 0.57 15.79
N SER A 169 -6.38 0.19 14.92
CA SER A 169 -7.38 -0.84 15.25
C SER A 169 -6.73 -2.20 15.50
N PHE A 170 -5.76 -2.57 14.68
CA PHE A 170 -5.04 -3.84 14.84
C PHE A 170 -4.31 -3.90 16.18
N GLU A 171 -3.52 -2.90 16.53
CA GLU A 171 -2.78 -2.87 17.80
C GLU A 171 -3.71 -2.91 19.01
N LEU A 172 -4.80 -2.14 19.00
CA LEU A 172 -5.77 -2.12 20.09
C LEU A 172 -6.50 -3.47 20.22
N LEU A 173 -6.96 -4.05 19.09
CA LEU A 173 -7.69 -5.31 19.10
C LEU A 173 -6.75 -6.51 19.39
N PHE A 174 -5.49 -6.44 18.96
CA PHE A 174 -4.49 -7.44 19.29
C PHE A 174 -4.23 -7.49 20.80
N LEU A 175 -4.12 -6.33 21.42
CA LEU A 175 -3.99 -6.23 22.88
C LEU A 175 -5.22 -6.81 23.60
N VAL A 176 -6.44 -6.42 23.18
CA VAL A 176 -7.67 -6.92 23.79
C VAL A 176 -7.82 -8.43 23.60
N ALA A 177 -7.51 -8.96 22.40
CA ALA A 177 -7.58 -10.39 22.11
C ALA A 177 -6.64 -11.20 23.01
N ARG A 178 -5.42 -10.72 23.22
CA ARG A 178 -4.46 -11.37 24.15
C ARG A 178 -4.92 -11.32 25.61
N MET A 179 -5.46 -10.19 26.06
CA MET A 179 -6.01 -10.08 27.41
C MET A 179 -7.13 -11.08 27.69
N LEU A 180 -7.99 -11.33 26.70
CA LEU A 180 -9.11 -12.28 26.82
C LEU A 180 -8.66 -13.73 26.74
N SER A 181 -7.42 -14.01 26.29
CA SER A 181 -6.86 -15.37 26.18
C SER A 181 -6.02 -15.79 27.39
N ASP A 182 -6.13 -15.11 28.53
CA ASP A 182 -5.40 -15.36 29.78
C ASP A 182 -3.85 -15.41 29.66
N GLU A 183 -3.29 -14.87 28.59
CA GLU A 183 -1.86 -14.74 28.46
C GLU A 183 -1.34 -13.55 29.28
N THR A 184 -0.17 -13.70 29.91
CA THR A 184 0.48 -12.65 30.72
C THR A 184 0.70 -11.39 29.87
N VAL A 185 -0.14 -10.39 30.06
CA VAL A 185 -0.16 -9.18 29.23
C VAL A 185 0.62 -8.07 29.93
N VAL A 186 1.53 -7.45 29.21
CA VAL A 186 2.07 -6.13 29.54
C VAL A 186 0.90 -5.16 29.65
N SER A 187 0.92 -4.30 30.68
CA SER A 187 -0.16 -3.37 31.00
C SER A 187 -0.73 -2.67 29.72
N PHE A 188 -2.07 -2.63 29.59
CA PHE A 188 -2.78 -1.92 28.51
C PHE A 188 -2.25 -0.49 28.31
N TRP A 189 -2.07 0.23 29.41
CA TRP A 189 -1.62 1.62 29.39
C TRP A 189 -0.19 1.77 28.85
N SER A 190 0.68 0.81 29.09
CA SER A 190 2.05 0.86 28.56
C SER A 190 2.07 0.62 27.04
N GLN A 191 1.23 -0.25 26.51
CA GLN A 191 1.15 -0.50 25.08
C GLN A 191 0.44 0.66 24.34
N LEU A 192 -0.62 1.21 24.93
CA LEU A 192 -1.25 2.42 24.39
C LEU A 192 -0.28 3.60 24.40
N GLY A 193 0.53 3.73 25.47
CA GLY A 193 1.61 4.73 25.55
C GLY A 193 2.66 4.55 24.43
N ARG A 194 3.08 3.33 24.17
CA ARG A 194 4.00 3.03 23.04
C ARG A 194 3.37 3.40 21.69
N LEU A 195 2.16 2.91 21.43
CA LEU A 195 1.47 3.23 20.17
C LEU A 195 1.34 4.74 19.93
N THR A 196 0.95 5.50 20.97
CA THR A 196 0.86 6.96 20.88
C THR A 196 2.24 7.61 20.68
N ALA A 197 3.28 7.08 21.31
CA ALA A 197 4.65 7.56 21.12
C ALA A 197 5.15 7.27 19.70
N ASP A 198 4.90 6.06 19.17
CA ASP A 198 5.32 5.66 17.82
C ASP A 198 4.61 6.50 16.75
N LEU A 199 3.29 6.69 16.88
CA LEU A 199 2.53 7.56 15.98
C LEU A 199 2.96 9.03 16.09
N GLY A 200 3.14 9.52 17.33
CA GLY A 200 3.62 10.87 17.60
C GLY A 200 5.04 11.11 17.07
N GLY A 201 5.93 10.15 17.29
CA GLY A 201 7.30 10.16 16.75
C GLY A 201 7.34 10.17 15.22
N ALA A 202 6.50 9.35 14.59
CA ALA A 202 6.35 9.35 13.12
C ALA A 202 5.85 10.70 12.60
N CYS A 203 4.86 11.30 13.28
CA CYS A 203 4.37 12.64 12.94
C CYS A 203 5.46 13.70 13.06
N LEU A 204 6.20 13.70 14.17
CA LEU A 204 7.28 14.67 14.41
C LEU A 204 8.41 14.51 13.37
N LEU A 205 8.85 13.27 13.12
CA LEU A 205 9.88 12.99 12.12
C LEU A 205 9.43 13.43 10.72
N GLY A 206 8.18 13.15 10.36
CA GLY A 206 7.60 13.58 9.10
C GLY A 206 7.55 15.10 8.97
N MET A 207 7.10 15.80 10.02
CA MET A 207 7.09 17.28 10.05
C MET A 207 8.52 17.85 9.89
N CYS A 208 9.48 17.35 10.66
CA CYS A 208 10.87 17.78 10.57
C CYS A 208 11.46 17.54 9.17
N GLY A 209 11.25 16.33 8.60
CA GLY A 209 11.73 16.00 7.26
C GLY A 209 11.11 16.87 6.17
N GLY A 210 9.79 17.08 6.21
CA GLY A 210 9.08 17.94 5.25
C GLY A 210 9.51 19.40 5.33
N LEU A 211 9.66 19.94 6.56
CA LEU A 211 10.18 21.31 6.78
C LEU A 211 11.61 21.45 6.31
N PHE A 212 12.48 20.46 6.59
CA PHE A 212 13.87 20.45 6.15
C PHE A 212 13.94 20.49 4.61
N ILE A 213 13.23 19.59 3.92
CA ILE A 213 13.19 19.58 2.46
C ILE A 213 12.67 20.91 1.94
N GLY A 214 11.58 21.44 2.51
CA GLY A 214 10.99 22.72 2.12
C GLY A 214 11.95 23.91 2.26
N TYR A 215 12.62 24.02 3.41
CA TYR A 215 13.58 25.09 3.68
C TYR A 215 14.79 25.02 2.76
N PHE A 216 15.43 23.85 2.63
CA PHE A 216 16.63 23.70 1.82
C PHE A 216 16.35 23.74 0.31
N SER A 217 15.13 23.41 -0.13
CA SER A 217 14.75 23.58 -1.55
C SER A 217 14.82 25.03 -2.02
N GLY A 218 14.56 26.00 -1.13
CA GLY A 218 14.71 27.42 -1.41
C GLY A 218 16.16 27.90 -1.45
N LEU A 219 17.09 27.20 -0.77
CA LEU A 219 18.51 27.58 -0.70
C LEU A 219 19.38 26.89 -1.76
N LEU A 220 18.98 25.70 -2.21
CA LEU A 220 19.77 24.86 -3.10
C LEU A 220 19.35 25.05 -4.57
N ASN A 221 20.33 24.97 -5.49
CA ASN A 221 20.04 24.88 -6.90
C ASN A 221 19.28 23.62 -7.27
N ARG A 222 18.39 23.67 -8.25
CA ARG A 222 17.54 22.60 -8.76
C ARG A 222 18.30 21.26 -8.98
N ARG A 223 19.54 21.34 -9.49
CA ARG A 223 20.41 20.16 -9.72
C ARG A 223 20.73 19.36 -8.45
N ARG A 224 20.63 19.98 -7.26
CA ARG A 224 20.94 19.34 -5.97
C ARG A 224 19.68 18.81 -5.25
N TRP A 225 18.49 19.17 -5.70
CA TRP A 225 17.24 18.80 -5.03
C TRP A 225 17.05 17.30 -4.93
N LEU A 226 17.33 16.58 -6.03
CA LEU A 226 17.17 15.13 -6.05
C LEU A 226 18.06 14.44 -5.03
N VAL A 227 19.35 14.84 -4.96
CA VAL A 227 20.29 14.29 -3.97
C VAL A 227 19.82 14.61 -2.55
N MET A 228 19.34 15.83 -2.30
CA MET A 228 18.81 16.25 -1.01
C MET A 228 17.59 15.39 -0.61
N VAL A 229 16.59 15.23 -1.50
CA VAL A 229 15.39 14.43 -1.22
C VAL A 229 15.76 12.99 -0.93
N LEU A 230 16.63 12.38 -1.74
CA LEU A 230 17.09 11.01 -1.52
C LEU A 230 17.86 10.88 -0.20
N ALA A 231 18.75 11.80 0.11
CA ALA A 231 19.51 11.78 1.36
C ALA A 231 18.59 11.89 2.59
N VAL A 232 17.62 12.82 2.56
CA VAL A 232 16.65 12.97 3.64
C VAL A 232 15.72 11.73 3.72
N ALA A 233 15.28 11.19 2.59
CA ALA A 233 14.44 10.00 2.57
C ALA A 233 15.16 8.79 3.17
N ILE A 234 16.41 8.53 2.77
CA ILE A 234 17.20 7.41 3.31
C ILE A 234 17.46 7.63 4.82
N LEU A 235 17.79 8.85 5.25
CA LEU A 235 17.98 9.17 6.66
C LEU A 235 16.68 8.93 7.46
N MET A 236 15.55 9.43 6.97
CA MET A 236 14.25 9.23 7.63
C MET A 236 13.88 7.75 7.70
N LEU A 237 14.12 6.96 6.65
CA LEU A 237 13.89 5.51 6.68
C LEU A 237 14.74 4.85 7.77
N GLY A 238 16.04 5.14 7.81
CA GLY A 238 16.92 4.59 8.83
C GLY A 238 16.50 4.98 10.25
N LEU A 239 16.06 6.22 10.48
CA LEU A 239 15.54 6.65 11.77
C LEU A 239 14.22 5.96 12.11
N CYS A 240 13.32 5.76 11.14
CA CYS A 240 12.09 5.00 11.36
C CYS A 240 12.39 3.55 11.76
N GLU A 241 13.33 2.89 11.11
CA GLU A 241 13.75 1.53 11.47
C GLU A 241 14.38 1.47 12.85
N THR A 242 15.29 2.39 13.17
CA THR A 242 15.98 2.43 14.47
C THR A 242 15.01 2.66 15.63
N TRP A 243 14.01 3.49 15.45
CA TRP A 243 13.02 3.84 16.49
C TRP A 243 11.70 3.07 16.36
N HIS A 244 11.62 2.11 15.44
CA HIS A 244 10.41 1.32 15.15
C HIS A 244 9.17 2.17 14.82
N LEU A 245 9.39 3.32 14.16
CA LEU A 245 8.31 4.23 13.76
C LEU A 245 7.66 3.79 12.43
N PRO A 246 6.34 3.97 12.27
CA PRO A 246 5.65 3.67 11.01
C PRO A 246 6.06 4.67 9.91
N TYR A 247 7.06 4.30 9.10
CA TYR A 247 7.61 5.17 8.04
C TYR A 247 6.56 5.65 7.04
N MET A 248 5.53 4.86 6.77
CA MET A 248 4.45 5.25 5.86
C MET A 248 3.77 6.55 6.33
N LEU A 249 3.52 6.67 7.64
CA LEU A 249 2.94 7.88 8.24
C LEU A 249 3.93 9.05 8.17
N SER A 250 5.20 8.81 8.49
CA SER A 250 6.24 9.84 8.47
C SER A 250 6.37 10.48 7.10
N PHE A 251 6.44 9.68 6.02
CA PHE A 251 6.58 10.20 4.66
C PHE A 251 5.33 10.89 4.13
N LEU A 252 4.15 10.38 4.48
CA LEU A 252 2.90 11.04 4.14
C LEU A 252 2.83 12.45 4.77
N ILE A 253 3.18 12.57 6.06
CA ILE A 253 3.20 13.86 6.76
C ILE A 253 4.31 14.76 6.23
N ALA A 254 5.48 14.22 5.89
CA ALA A 254 6.55 15.00 5.27
C ALA A 254 6.07 15.65 3.95
N GLY A 255 5.34 14.91 3.12
CA GLY A 255 4.74 15.45 1.90
C GLY A 255 3.70 16.55 2.17
N VAL A 256 2.81 16.34 3.15
CA VAL A 256 1.84 17.36 3.57
C VAL A 256 2.55 18.62 4.06
N MET A 257 3.59 18.48 4.88
CA MET A 257 4.37 19.63 5.36
C MET A 257 5.08 20.35 4.21
N LEU A 258 5.73 19.60 3.32
CA LEU A 258 6.45 20.16 2.18
C LEU A 258 5.56 21.04 1.30
N VAL A 259 4.39 20.54 0.89
CA VAL A 259 3.46 21.29 0.01
C VAL A 259 2.85 22.51 0.67
N ASN A 260 2.79 22.55 2.00
CA ASN A 260 2.21 23.68 2.75
C ASN A 260 3.26 24.70 3.20
N THR A 261 4.56 24.39 3.06
CA THR A 261 5.64 25.27 3.53
C THR A 261 6.60 25.71 2.43
N SER A 262 6.55 25.10 1.24
CA SER A 262 7.47 25.42 0.14
C SER A 262 6.72 25.63 -1.17
N GLU A 263 6.93 26.81 -1.78
CA GLU A 263 6.44 27.12 -3.12
C GLU A 263 7.15 26.27 -4.21
N SER A 264 8.33 25.75 -3.91
CA SER A 264 9.12 24.91 -4.81
C SER A 264 8.65 23.44 -4.83
N ALA A 265 7.66 23.05 -4.02
CA ALA A 265 7.21 21.68 -3.92
C ALA A 265 6.79 21.04 -5.27
N PRO A 266 6.05 21.72 -6.18
CA PRO A 266 5.68 21.13 -7.48
C PRO A 266 6.91 20.84 -8.36
N ASP A 267 7.85 21.75 -8.38
CA ASP A 267 9.09 21.62 -9.16
C ASP A 267 9.98 20.49 -8.61
N LEU A 268 10.06 20.38 -7.29
CA LEU A 268 10.82 19.35 -6.59
C LEU A 268 10.24 17.97 -6.88
N LEU A 269 8.91 17.84 -6.88
CA LEU A 269 8.24 16.59 -7.26
C LEU A 269 8.52 16.21 -8.70
N SER A 270 8.56 17.16 -9.63
CA SER A 270 8.90 16.89 -11.03
C SER A 270 10.32 16.34 -11.21
N GLU A 271 11.27 16.78 -10.39
CA GLU A 271 12.63 16.23 -10.37
C GLU A 271 12.67 14.82 -9.74
N GLN A 272 11.90 14.60 -8.68
CA GLN A 272 11.77 13.28 -8.04
C GLN A 272 11.18 12.23 -8.99
N GLU A 273 10.20 12.60 -9.84
CA GLU A 273 9.56 11.70 -10.80
C GLU A 273 10.56 11.01 -11.75
N LYS A 274 11.69 11.65 -12.07
CA LYS A 274 12.72 11.09 -12.95
C LYS A 274 13.31 9.78 -12.42
N ILE A 275 13.43 9.64 -11.10
CA ILE A 275 13.93 8.42 -10.45
C ILE A 275 12.79 7.56 -9.92
N ALA A 276 11.71 8.17 -9.45
CA ALA A 276 10.56 7.45 -8.90
C ALA A 276 10.02 6.41 -9.88
N GLY A 277 9.99 6.69 -11.18
CA GLY A 277 9.54 5.74 -12.21
C GLY A 277 10.35 4.45 -12.23
N LEU A 278 11.68 4.51 -12.15
CA LEU A 278 12.53 3.32 -12.08
C LEU A 278 12.33 2.57 -10.77
N LEU A 279 12.31 3.29 -9.65
CA LEU A 279 12.12 2.68 -8.33
C LEU A 279 10.75 2.00 -8.19
N VAL A 280 9.73 2.53 -8.86
CA VAL A 280 8.39 1.93 -8.93
C VAL A 280 8.43 0.59 -9.68
N VAL A 281 9.16 0.50 -10.79
CA VAL A 281 9.34 -0.78 -11.52
C VAL A 281 10.02 -1.79 -10.60
N VAL A 282 11.11 -1.41 -9.94
CA VAL A 282 11.82 -2.27 -8.97
C VAL A 282 10.87 -2.69 -7.85
N PHE A 283 10.12 -1.74 -7.27
CA PHE A 283 9.16 -2.02 -6.20
C PHE A 283 8.16 -3.10 -6.58
N PHE A 284 7.46 -2.94 -7.70
CA PHE A 284 6.45 -3.92 -8.11
C PHE A 284 7.03 -5.24 -8.59
N ALA A 285 8.20 -5.22 -9.23
CA ALA A 285 8.88 -6.43 -9.65
C ALA A 285 9.34 -7.27 -8.45
N VAL A 286 9.97 -6.63 -7.45
CA VAL A 286 10.39 -7.29 -6.20
C VAL A 286 9.17 -7.76 -5.42
N HIS A 287 8.16 -6.91 -5.26
CA HIS A 287 6.92 -7.26 -4.57
C HIS A 287 6.18 -8.42 -5.25
N GLY A 288 6.18 -8.44 -6.59
CA GLY A 288 5.68 -9.58 -7.37
C GLY A 288 6.46 -10.87 -7.10
N ALA A 289 7.80 -10.79 -7.03
CA ALA A 289 8.65 -11.94 -6.72
C ALA A 289 8.46 -12.46 -5.28
N GLU A 290 8.07 -11.59 -4.34
CA GLU A 290 7.71 -11.95 -2.97
C GLU A 290 6.36 -12.67 -2.87
N LEU A 291 5.48 -12.55 -3.87
CA LEU A 291 4.16 -13.17 -3.84
C LEU A 291 4.27 -14.70 -3.82
N GLN A 292 3.79 -15.29 -2.75
CA GLN A 292 3.80 -16.73 -2.55
C GLN A 292 2.50 -17.36 -3.05
N LEU A 293 2.53 -17.91 -4.26
CA LEU A 293 1.36 -18.59 -4.82
C LEU A 293 0.92 -19.80 -3.97
N SER A 294 1.86 -20.45 -3.29
CA SER A 294 1.58 -21.50 -2.32
C SER A 294 0.76 -21.00 -1.14
N ALA A 295 1.01 -19.78 -0.64
CA ALA A 295 0.23 -19.19 0.44
C ALA A 295 -1.23 -18.98 0.04
N PHE A 296 -1.50 -18.62 -1.22
CA PHE A 296 -2.88 -18.53 -1.73
C PHE A 296 -3.63 -19.87 -1.64
N LEU A 297 -2.96 -20.97 -2.00
CA LEU A 297 -3.53 -22.31 -1.90
C LEU A 297 -3.68 -22.78 -0.45
N THR A 298 -2.67 -22.48 0.39
CA THR A 298 -2.66 -22.88 1.81
C THR A 298 -3.67 -22.09 2.64
N ALA A 299 -3.98 -20.83 2.27
CA ALA A 299 -5.03 -20.04 2.92
C ALA A 299 -6.42 -20.72 2.82
N GLY A 300 -6.61 -21.58 1.82
CA GLY A 300 -7.77 -22.47 1.72
C GLY A 300 -9.11 -21.75 1.79
N LEU A 301 -10.10 -22.41 2.46
CA LEU A 301 -11.46 -21.87 2.60
C LEU A 301 -11.49 -20.52 3.36
N LEU A 302 -10.71 -20.38 4.43
CA LEU A 302 -10.69 -19.15 5.22
C LEU A 302 -10.12 -17.96 4.40
N GLY A 303 -9.12 -18.20 3.55
CA GLY A 303 -8.64 -17.21 2.60
C GLY A 303 -9.71 -16.76 1.62
N GLY A 304 -10.49 -17.71 1.07
CA GLY A 304 -11.63 -17.42 0.19
C GLY A 304 -12.73 -16.62 0.90
N VAL A 305 -13.06 -16.99 2.14
CA VAL A 305 -14.03 -16.25 2.99
C VAL A 305 -13.54 -14.84 3.27
N TYR A 306 -12.26 -14.69 3.61
CA TYR A 306 -11.66 -13.37 3.84
C TYR A 306 -11.74 -12.48 2.59
N ILE A 307 -11.30 -12.99 1.43
CA ILE A 307 -11.31 -12.24 0.15
C ILE A 307 -12.74 -11.79 -0.19
N THR A 308 -13.71 -12.68 -0.08
CA THR A 308 -15.11 -12.37 -0.44
C THR A 308 -15.74 -11.39 0.54
N ALA A 309 -15.58 -11.61 1.85
CA ALA A 309 -16.11 -10.72 2.89
C ALA A 309 -15.49 -9.33 2.84
N ARG A 310 -14.15 -9.23 2.65
CA ARG A 310 -13.45 -7.96 2.50
C ARG A 310 -13.90 -7.23 1.24
N SER A 311 -13.97 -7.92 0.11
CA SER A 311 -14.45 -7.30 -1.14
C SER A 311 -15.88 -6.77 -0.99
N ALA A 312 -16.78 -7.56 -0.41
CA ALA A 312 -18.15 -7.14 -0.14
C ALA A 312 -18.18 -5.92 0.81
N GLY A 313 -17.39 -5.93 1.88
CA GLY A 313 -17.29 -4.84 2.85
C GLY A 313 -16.85 -3.54 2.22
N LYS A 314 -15.76 -3.56 1.46
CA LYS A 314 -15.23 -2.41 0.73
C LYS A 314 -16.23 -1.83 -0.28
N LEU A 315 -16.83 -2.70 -1.09
CA LEU A 315 -17.78 -2.29 -2.13
C LEU A 315 -19.11 -1.79 -1.56
N LEU A 316 -19.73 -2.58 -0.70
CA LEU A 316 -21.04 -2.26 -0.13
C LEU A 316 -20.94 -1.11 0.87
N GLY A 317 -19.90 -1.10 1.71
CA GLY A 317 -19.67 -0.07 2.71
C GLY A 317 -19.43 1.29 2.07
N ALA A 318 -18.55 1.39 1.05
CA ALA A 318 -18.31 2.62 0.33
C ALA A 318 -19.58 3.11 -0.41
N ASN A 319 -20.31 2.19 -1.07
CA ASN A 319 -21.54 2.52 -1.77
C ASN A 319 -22.64 3.02 -0.80
N TRP A 320 -22.83 2.33 0.32
CA TRP A 320 -23.82 2.71 1.33
C TRP A 320 -23.50 4.06 1.98
N ALA A 321 -22.26 4.25 2.41
CA ALA A 321 -21.81 5.52 2.98
C ALA A 321 -21.95 6.69 1.99
N ALA A 322 -21.61 6.46 0.72
CA ALA A 322 -21.75 7.45 -0.32
C ALA A 322 -23.23 7.78 -0.64
N ARG A 323 -24.12 6.78 -0.59
CA ARG A 323 -25.57 7.02 -0.72
C ARG A 323 -26.13 7.82 0.44
N ALA A 324 -25.76 7.47 1.68
CA ALA A 324 -26.23 8.14 2.89
C ALA A 324 -25.83 9.63 2.90
N ARG A 325 -24.71 9.98 2.27
CA ARG A 325 -24.23 11.36 2.12
C ARG A 325 -24.76 12.09 0.88
N GLY A 326 -25.46 11.42 -0.04
CA GLY A 326 -25.91 12.01 -1.28
C GLY A 326 -24.81 12.26 -2.31
N GLU A 327 -23.73 11.45 -2.26
CA GLU A 327 -22.60 11.57 -3.20
C GLU A 327 -23.04 11.29 -4.66
N PRO A 328 -22.33 11.84 -5.66
CA PRO A 328 -22.60 11.57 -7.08
C PRO A 328 -22.57 10.08 -7.42
N ALA A 329 -23.27 9.70 -8.49
CA ALA A 329 -23.41 8.30 -8.89
C ALA A 329 -22.07 7.59 -9.18
N ASN A 330 -21.09 8.31 -9.74
CA ASN A 330 -19.73 7.80 -10.00
C ASN A 330 -19.02 7.45 -8.70
N VAL A 331 -19.07 8.31 -7.67
CA VAL A 331 -18.47 8.03 -6.35
C VAL A 331 -19.15 6.82 -5.73
N ARG A 332 -20.51 6.77 -5.73
CA ARG A 332 -21.25 5.64 -5.16
C ARG A 332 -20.89 4.29 -5.78
N ARG A 333 -20.66 4.29 -7.11
CA ARG A 333 -20.44 3.06 -7.87
C ARG A 333 -18.97 2.61 -7.86
N TYR A 334 -18.02 3.53 -7.90
CA TYR A 334 -16.63 3.21 -8.25
C TYR A 334 -15.64 3.38 -7.10
N LEU A 335 -15.96 4.15 -6.04
CA LEU A 335 -15.04 4.40 -4.94
C LEU A 335 -14.57 3.11 -4.25
N GLY A 336 -15.49 2.18 -3.97
CA GLY A 336 -15.16 0.91 -3.31
C GLY A 336 -14.15 0.06 -4.08
N ASN A 337 -14.24 0.04 -5.41
CA ASN A 337 -13.28 -0.68 -6.26
C ASN A 337 -11.86 -0.12 -6.12
N CYS A 338 -11.73 1.20 -5.93
CA CYS A 338 -10.43 1.85 -5.77
C CYS A 338 -9.78 1.55 -4.40
N LEU A 339 -10.50 0.92 -3.48
CA LEU A 339 -10.02 0.57 -2.13
C LEU A 339 -9.74 -0.95 -1.97
N LEU A 340 -9.85 -1.74 -3.05
CA LEU A 340 -9.69 -3.20 -2.98
C LEU A 340 -8.24 -3.66 -2.88
N ALA A 341 -7.28 -2.95 -3.47
CA ALA A 341 -5.88 -3.33 -3.40
C ALA A 341 -5.40 -3.48 -1.94
N GLN A 342 -4.66 -4.53 -1.63
CA GLN A 342 -4.13 -4.81 -0.29
C GLN A 342 -2.71 -5.37 -0.41
N ALA A 343 -1.76 -4.77 0.31
CA ALA A 343 -0.35 -5.15 0.29
C ALA A 343 0.37 -4.80 1.61
N GLY A 344 1.48 -4.16 1.53
CA GLY A 344 2.50 -3.91 2.54
C GLY A 344 2.01 -3.71 3.98
N ALA A 345 1.06 -2.82 4.24
CA ALA A 345 0.59 -2.57 5.60
C ALA A 345 -0.08 -3.80 6.24
N ALA A 346 -0.91 -4.53 5.46
CA ALA A 346 -1.55 -5.75 5.96
C ALA A 346 -0.52 -6.87 6.19
N ILE A 347 0.46 -7.01 5.30
CA ILE A 347 1.54 -7.99 5.43
C ILE A 347 2.36 -7.68 6.69
N ALA A 348 2.81 -6.43 6.86
CA ALA A 348 3.62 -6.02 8.01
C ALA A 348 2.91 -6.29 9.35
N LEU A 349 1.63 -5.94 9.46
CA LEU A 349 0.84 -6.20 10.66
C LEU A 349 0.60 -7.70 10.89
N ALA A 350 0.42 -8.50 9.84
CA ALA A 350 0.26 -9.95 9.95
C ALA A 350 1.58 -10.63 10.36
N THR A 351 2.72 -10.19 9.84
CA THR A 351 4.05 -10.65 10.28
C THR A 351 4.30 -10.30 11.76
N LEU A 352 3.96 -9.09 12.15
CA LEU A 352 4.03 -8.68 13.55
C LEU A 352 3.14 -9.53 14.46
N ALA A 353 1.96 -9.96 13.98
CA ALA A 353 1.11 -10.91 14.71
C ALA A 353 1.79 -12.27 14.86
N ALA A 354 2.43 -12.79 13.82
CA ALA A 354 3.13 -14.06 13.86
C ALA A 354 4.30 -14.05 14.86
N GLU A 355 5.06 -12.95 14.91
CA GLU A 355 6.15 -12.75 15.86
C GLU A 355 5.65 -12.68 17.32
N ARG A 356 4.56 -11.94 17.55
CA ARG A 356 4.05 -11.65 18.89
C ARG A 356 3.11 -12.73 19.44
N TRP A 357 2.48 -13.53 18.59
CA TRP A 357 1.53 -14.58 18.96
C TRP A 357 1.65 -15.79 18.03
N PRO A 358 2.70 -16.62 18.19
CA PRO A 358 2.91 -17.83 17.40
C PRO A 358 1.67 -18.72 17.38
N GLY A 359 1.41 -19.36 16.26
CA GLY A 359 0.25 -20.21 16.04
C GLY A 359 -0.97 -19.45 15.51
N LEU A 360 -1.55 -18.53 16.26
CA LEU A 360 -2.64 -17.70 15.74
C LEU A 360 -2.11 -16.70 14.69
N GLY A 361 -0.99 -16.03 14.99
CA GLY A 361 -0.37 -15.09 14.08
C GLY A 361 0.09 -15.72 12.78
N ASP A 362 0.62 -16.94 12.81
CA ASP A 362 1.02 -17.70 11.61
C ASP A 362 -0.18 -17.97 10.69
N GLN A 363 -1.36 -18.27 11.27
CA GLN A 363 -2.59 -18.44 10.52
C GLN A 363 -3.05 -17.12 9.89
N LEU A 364 -3.01 -16.02 10.66
CA LEU A 364 -3.33 -14.67 10.16
C LEU A 364 -2.41 -14.32 8.98
N GLN A 365 -1.10 -14.53 9.15
CA GLN A 365 -0.10 -14.25 8.12
C GLN A 365 -0.35 -15.07 6.85
N THR A 366 -0.64 -16.35 6.96
CA THR A 366 -0.94 -17.21 5.81
C THR A 366 -2.17 -16.72 5.04
N ILE A 367 -3.25 -16.35 5.75
CA ILE A 367 -4.47 -15.83 5.12
C ILE A 367 -4.21 -14.50 4.44
N ILE A 368 -3.47 -13.60 5.08
CA ILE A 368 -3.15 -12.29 4.50
C ILE A 368 -2.23 -12.43 3.29
N LEU A 369 -1.14 -13.20 3.38
CA LEU A 369 -0.24 -13.41 2.25
C LEU A 369 -0.98 -14.02 1.05
N GLY A 370 -1.84 -15.01 1.28
CA GLY A 370 -2.66 -15.57 0.22
C GLY A 370 -3.64 -14.55 -0.38
N SER A 371 -4.32 -13.77 0.45
CA SER A 371 -5.28 -12.76 -0.03
C SER A 371 -4.62 -11.61 -0.80
N VAL A 372 -3.41 -11.23 -0.42
CA VAL A 372 -2.63 -10.18 -1.09
C VAL A 372 -2.33 -10.56 -2.53
N VAL A 373 -2.02 -11.83 -2.81
CA VAL A 373 -1.83 -12.31 -4.20
C VAL A 373 -3.05 -11.96 -5.06
N PHE A 374 -4.25 -12.23 -4.56
CA PHE A 374 -5.48 -11.91 -5.28
C PHE A 374 -5.67 -10.39 -5.44
N PHE A 375 -5.54 -9.63 -4.35
CA PHE A 375 -5.84 -8.20 -4.37
C PHE A 375 -4.81 -7.37 -5.12
N GLU A 376 -3.56 -7.78 -5.17
CA GLU A 376 -2.51 -7.11 -5.94
C GLU A 376 -2.63 -7.37 -7.45
N ILE A 377 -3.17 -8.52 -7.86
CA ILE A 377 -3.42 -8.80 -9.28
C ILE A 377 -4.70 -8.11 -9.76
N ILE A 378 -5.79 -8.25 -9.02
CA ILE A 378 -7.11 -7.76 -9.44
C ILE A 378 -7.31 -6.27 -9.13
N GLY A 379 -6.75 -5.78 -8.01
CA GLY A 379 -6.91 -4.39 -7.55
C GLY A 379 -6.56 -3.35 -8.60
N PRO A 380 -5.34 -3.35 -9.18
CA PRO A 380 -4.94 -2.38 -10.19
C PRO A 380 -5.89 -2.32 -11.40
N VAL A 381 -6.35 -3.49 -11.85
CA VAL A 381 -7.28 -3.59 -12.99
C VAL A 381 -8.62 -2.93 -12.64
N LEU A 382 -9.15 -3.23 -11.46
CA LEU A 382 -10.42 -2.65 -11.00
C LEU A 382 -10.31 -1.14 -10.76
N ILE A 383 -9.21 -0.65 -10.22
CA ILE A 383 -8.95 0.78 -10.03
C ILE A 383 -8.99 1.49 -11.39
N ARG A 384 -8.19 1.02 -12.35
CA ARG A 384 -8.13 1.61 -13.69
C ARG A 384 -9.50 1.60 -14.38
N GLN A 385 -10.21 0.47 -14.38
CA GLN A 385 -11.54 0.37 -14.98
C GLN A 385 -12.53 1.34 -14.31
N SER A 386 -12.44 1.49 -12.99
CA SER A 386 -13.34 2.36 -12.23
C SER A 386 -13.14 3.83 -12.57
N VAL A 387 -11.91 4.33 -12.67
CA VAL A 387 -11.68 5.73 -13.02
C VAL A 387 -11.98 6.02 -14.49
N LEU A 388 -11.78 5.04 -15.38
CA LEU A 388 -12.21 5.14 -16.78
C LEU A 388 -13.75 5.25 -16.88
N GLN A 389 -14.49 4.37 -16.20
CA GLN A 389 -15.95 4.38 -16.19
C GLN A 389 -16.54 5.55 -15.41
N ALA A 390 -15.81 6.10 -14.45
CA ALA A 390 -16.19 7.32 -13.74
C ALA A 390 -16.05 8.58 -14.61
N GLY A 391 -15.38 8.48 -15.77
CA GLY A 391 -15.11 9.61 -16.65
C GLY A 391 -14.01 10.53 -16.12
N GLU A 392 -13.12 10.02 -15.27
CA GLU A 392 -12.04 10.79 -14.63
C GLU A 392 -10.70 10.69 -15.37
N VAL A 393 -10.66 10.01 -16.53
CA VAL A 393 -9.47 9.88 -17.37
C VAL A 393 -9.62 10.78 -18.60
N PRO A 394 -8.61 11.61 -18.97
CA PRO A 394 -8.66 12.48 -20.13
C PRO A 394 -8.93 11.70 -21.43
N LEU A 395 -9.84 12.21 -22.29
CA LEU A 395 -10.26 11.57 -23.53
C LEU A 395 -9.08 11.25 -24.48
N ALA A 396 -8.05 12.06 -24.49
CA ALA A 396 -6.83 11.82 -25.28
C ALA A 396 -6.12 10.51 -24.87
N HIS A 397 -6.20 10.11 -23.61
CA HIS A 397 -5.64 8.83 -23.10
C HIS A 397 -6.62 7.67 -23.24
N ALA A 398 -7.91 7.92 -23.23
CA ALA A 398 -8.93 6.91 -23.51
C ALA A 398 -8.95 6.52 -25.00
N ILE A 399 -8.62 7.44 -25.91
CA ILE A 399 -8.69 7.25 -27.38
C ILE A 399 -7.40 6.61 -27.93
N THR A 400 -6.21 6.92 -27.40
CA THR A 400 -4.96 6.29 -27.82
C THR A 400 -4.95 4.77 -27.62
N HIS A 401 -5.85 4.27 -26.81
CA HIS A 401 -6.10 2.84 -26.65
C HIS A 401 -7.22 2.27 -27.57
N ASN A 402 -7.98 3.13 -28.29
CA ASN A 402 -9.04 2.70 -29.21
C ASN A 402 -8.65 2.78 -30.69
N THR A 403 -7.51 3.33 -31.09
CA THR A 403 -7.14 3.61 -32.47
C THR A 403 -5.97 2.78 -33.00
N VAL A 404 -5.76 1.56 -32.53
CA VAL A 404 -4.95 0.55 -33.22
C VAL A 404 -5.83 -0.68 -33.39
N THR A 405 -6.75 -0.58 -34.32
CA THR A 405 -7.36 -1.73 -35.01
C THR A 405 -6.66 -1.92 -36.33
#